data_c9012416c72be2c3d03b966b69ec6769
#
_entry.id   c9012416c72be2c3d03b966b69ec6769
#
_cell.length_a   1.000
_cell.length_b   1.000
_cell.length_c   1.000
_cell.angle_alpha   90.00
_cell.angle_beta   90.00
_cell.angle_gamma   90.00
#
_symmetry.space_group_name_H-M   'P 1'
#
loop_
_entity.id
_entity.type
_entity.pdbx_description
1 polymer ?
#
loop_
_entity_poly.entity_id
_entity_poly.type
_entity_poly.pdbx_seq_one_letter_code
_entity_poly.pdbx_strand_id
1 'polypeptide(L)'
;MRVALLPALILLALTPLAQAQTPAPAAATPAPAAGPAKPLAVVNGKEIPALYGELVKREMAQGQPDTPQLDTRVRESLINLELLSRAAMDKGLDKEPRLAATLDIRRKDQLAKAYLEDYVKAHPVADAEIQAAYDKAKAQPPEPEYLARHILVKTEAEAKKIIADLGKKAKFEDLAKKQSQDPGSAKNGGSLDWSDRGAFVKEFSDAMAGLKKGETTKTPVKTQFGYHVIRLDDTRQPQLPPLDAVRGEIVKQLQQQRVREAISAVRGSAKIE
;
A
#
# COMPACT_ATOMS: atom_id res chain seq x y z
N MET A 1 13.85 -11.99 27.04
CA MET A 1 14.14 -11.65 25.63
C MET A 1 13.46 -12.69 24.74
N ARG A 2 12.31 -12.39 24.20
CA ARG A 2 11.66 -13.22 23.19
C ARG A 2 11.70 -12.42 21.88
N VAL A 3 12.51 -12.89 20.95
CA VAL A 3 12.62 -12.35 19.60
C VAL A 3 11.42 -12.86 18.83
N ALA A 4 10.48 -11.97 18.54
CA ALA A 4 9.38 -12.25 17.63
C ALA A 4 9.90 -12.14 16.19
N LEU A 5 10.06 -13.28 15.53
CA LEU A 5 10.25 -13.37 14.09
C LEU A 5 8.92 -12.98 13.40
N LEU A 6 8.89 -11.81 12.82
CA LEU A 6 7.86 -11.43 11.85
C LEU A 6 8.14 -12.20 10.53
N PRO A 7 7.12 -12.84 9.93
CA PRO A 7 7.27 -13.37 8.58
C PRO A 7 7.33 -12.20 7.60
N ALA A 8 8.41 -12.13 6.84
CA ALA A 8 8.54 -11.21 5.70
C ALA A 8 7.45 -11.56 4.67
N LEU A 9 6.38 -10.77 4.65
CA LEU A 9 5.43 -10.75 3.53
C LEU A 9 6.19 -10.22 2.31
N ILE A 10 6.36 -11.08 1.31
CA ILE A 10 6.81 -10.67 -0.02
C ILE A 10 5.72 -9.74 -0.57
N LEU A 11 5.96 -8.44 -0.51
CA LEU A 11 5.12 -7.43 -1.16
C LEU A 11 5.33 -7.55 -2.67
N LEU A 12 4.41 -8.23 -3.37
CA LEU A 12 4.31 -8.12 -4.81
C LEU A 12 3.88 -6.67 -5.13
N ALA A 13 4.81 -5.85 -5.55
CA ALA A 13 4.50 -4.54 -6.12
C ALA A 13 3.83 -4.75 -7.49
N LEU A 14 2.51 -4.68 -7.52
CA LEU A 14 1.75 -4.53 -8.77
C LEU A 14 1.88 -3.08 -9.22
N THR A 15 2.59 -2.86 -10.33
CA THR A 15 2.63 -1.57 -11.01
C THR A 15 1.23 -1.21 -11.53
N PRO A 16 0.76 0.04 -11.39
CA PRO A 16 -0.56 0.42 -11.88
C PRO A 16 -0.58 0.42 -13.41
N LEU A 17 -1.42 -0.40 -14.03
CA LEU A 17 -1.84 -0.19 -15.43
C LEU A 17 -2.79 1.02 -15.45
N ALA A 18 -2.34 2.09 -16.08
CA ALA A 18 -3.20 3.22 -16.44
C ALA A 18 -4.22 2.72 -17.47
N GLN A 19 -5.49 2.64 -17.08
CA GLN A 19 -6.58 2.36 -18.02
C GLN A 19 -7.08 3.68 -18.61
N ALA A 20 -6.73 3.91 -19.88
CA ALA A 20 -7.46 4.84 -20.72
C ALA A 20 -8.79 4.16 -21.11
N GLN A 21 -9.90 4.77 -20.75
CA GLN A 21 -11.24 4.34 -21.22
C GLN A 21 -11.37 4.66 -22.70
N THR A 22 -11.41 3.62 -23.54
CA THR A 22 -11.92 3.69 -24.91
C THR A 22 -13.28 3.02 -25.00
N PRO A 23 -14.22 3.53 -25.82
CA PRO A 23 -15.56 2.93 -25.98
C PRO A 23 -15.46 1.53 -26.60
N ALA A 24 -16.41 0.66 -26.23
CA ALA A 24 -16.47 -0.72 -26.63
C ALA A 24 -16.38 -0.88 -28.17
N PRO A 25 -15.43 -1.69 -28.69
CA PRO A 25 -15.42 -2.00 -30.08
C PRO A 25 -16.46 -3.09 -30.41
N ALA A 26 -17.17 -2.88 -31.52
CA ALA A 26 -18.01 -3.88 -32.17
C ALA A 26 -17.20 -5.19 -32.39
N ALA A 27 -17.91 -6.31 -32.32
CA ALA A 27 -17.37 -7.66 -32.49
C ALA A 27 -16.42 -7.73 -33.70
N ALA A 28 -15.12 -7.82 -33.41
CA ALA A 28 -14.12 -8.03 -34.44
C ALA A 28 -14.16 -9.51 -34.87
N THR A 29 -14.36 -9.73 -36.16
CA THR A 29 -14.12 -11.00 -36.85
C THR A 29 -12.70 -11.49 -36.47
N PRO A 30 -12.53 -12.80 -36.16
CA PRO A 30 -11.19 -13.31 -35.86
C PRO A 30 -10.27 -13.09 -37.06
N ALA A 31 -9.21 -12.36 -36.86
CA ALA A 31 -8.16 -12.20 -37.87
C ALA A 31 -7.59 -13.60 -38.24
N PRO A 32 -7.27 -13.86 -39.52
CA PRO A 32 -6.65 -15.12 -39.91
C PRO A 32 -5.35 -15.30 -39.13
N ALA A 33 -5.13 -16.54 -38.65
CA ALA A 33 -3.93 -16.93 -37.93
C ALA A 33 -2.69 -16.48 -38.72
N ALA A 34 -1.94 -15.51 -38.20
CA ALA A 34 -0.69 -15.12 -38.81
C ALA A 34 0.22 -16.35 -38.88
N GLY A 35 0.75 -16.66 -40.06
CA GLY A 35 1.76 -17.71 -40.21
C GLY A 35 2.93 -17.50 -39.26
N PRO A 36 3.82 -18.48 -39.06
CA PRO A 36 4.88 -18.41 -38.07
C PRO A 36 5.68 -17.11 -38.25
N ALA A 37 5.65 -16.25 -37.25
CA ALA A 37 6.33 -14.97 -37.27
C ALA A 37 7.84 -15.22 -37.54
N LYS A 38 8.44 -14.47 -38.47
CA LYS A 38 9.87 -14.58 -38.77
C LYS A 38 10.68 -14.44 -37.49
N PRO A 39 11.66 -15.33 -37.21
CA PRO A 39 12.47 -15.23 -36.01
C PRO A 39 13.25 -13.91 -35.97
N LEU A 40 13.48 -13.38 -34.78
CA LEU A 40 14.24 -12.16 -34.54
C LEU A 40 15.69 -12.32 -35.01
N ALA A 41 16.27 -13.49 -34.77
CA ALA A 41 17.62 -13.89 -35.21
C ALA A 41 17.74 -15.42 -35.21
N VAL A 42 18.79 -15.94 -35.88
CA VAL A 42 19.20 -17.34 -35.78
C VAL A 42 20.66 -17.38 -35.30
N VAL A 43 20.92 -18.10 -34.21
CA VAL A 43 22.23 -18.21 -33.57
C VAL A 43 22.62 -19.68 -33.52
N ASN A 44 23.67 -20.06 -34.24
CA ASN A 44 24.14 -21.45 -34.37
C ASN A 44 23.00 -22.45 -34.69
N GLY A 45 22.13 -22.07 -35.65
CA GLY A 45 21.00 -22.89 -36.08
C GLY A 45 19.76 -22.88 -35.17
N LYS A 46 19.80 -22.18 -34.05
CA LYS A 46 18.64 -22.01 -33.14
C LYS A 46 18.00 -20.65 -33.37
N GLU A 47 16.72 -20.66 -33.54
CA GLU A 47 15.92 -19.44 -33.70
C GLU A 47 15.70 -18.74 -32.36
N ILE A 48 15.83 -17.42 -32.36
CA ILE A 48 15.36 -16.53 -31.28
C ILE A 48 13.97 -16.04 -31.72
N PRO A 49 12.89 -16.42 -31.00
CA PRO A 49 11.54 -16.03 -31.37
C PRO A 49 11.34 -14.50 -31.36
N ALA A 50 10.55 -13.98 -32.31
CA ALA A 50 10.20 -12.56 -32.36
C ALA A 50 9.56 -12.07 -31.05
N LEU A 51 8.75 -12.93 -30.39
CA LEU A 51 8.12 -12.64 -29.08
C LEU A 51 9.15 -12.22 -28.01
N TYR A 52 10.37 -12.79 -28.01
CA TYR A 52 11.41 -12.38 -27.05
C TYR A 52 11.84 -10.93 -27.28
N GLY A 53 11.89 -10.51 -28.57
CA GLY A 53 12.12 -9.14 -28.93
C GLY A 53 11.07 -8.18 -28.38
N GLU A 54 9.81 -8.53 -28.53
CA GLU A 54 8.68 -7.73 -28.00
C GLU A 54 8.73 -7.60 -26.48
N LEU A 55 8.99 -8.69 -25.76
CA LEU A 55 9.07 -8.70 -24.30
C LEU A 55 10.23 -7.82 -23.80
N VAL A 56 11.46 -8.02 -24.35
CA VAL A 56 12.64 -7.26 -23.94
C VAL A 56 12.52 -5.79 -24.35
N LYS A 57 11.95 -5.53 -25.52
CA LYS A 57 11.72 -4.16 -26.01
C LYS A 57 10.81 -3.38 -25.06
N ARG A 58 9.71 -4.00 -24.63
CA ARG A 58 8.78 -3.40 -23.66
C ARG A 58 9.47 -3.04 -22.34
N GLU A 59 10.37 -3.91 -21.87
CA GLU A 59 11.14 -3.67 -20.64
C GLU A 59 12.19 -2.57 -20.84
N MET A 60 12.92 -2.58 -21.96
CA MET A 60 13.98 -1.61 -22.24
C MET A 60 13.45 -0.22 -22.60
N ALA A 61 12.27 -0.12 -23.21
CA ALA A 61 11.68 1.15 -23.62
C ALA A 61 11.29 2.05 -22.43
N GLN A 62 10.89 1.48 -21.30
CA GLN A 62 10.48 2.25 -20.10
C GLN A 62 9.55 3.43 -20.41
N GLY A 63 8.64 3.26 -21.39
CA GLY A 63 7.74 4.33 -21.84
C GLY A 63 8.30 5.27 -22.91
N GLN A 64 9.52 5.06 -23.38
CA GLN A 64 10.09 5.82 -24.51
C GLN A 64 9.53 5.37 -25.87
N PRO A 65 9.52 6.25 -26.88
CA PRO A 65 9.07 5.89 -28.22
C PRO A 65 9.87 4.74 -28.83
N ASP A 66 9.21 3.98 -29.67
CA ASP A 66 9.80 2.92 -30.46
C ASP A 66 10.74 3.50 -31.52
N THR A 67 11.98 3.03 -31.56
CA THR A 67 13.01 3.53 -32.51
C THR A 67 13.80 2.38 -33.13
N PRO A 68 14.30 2.52 -34.37
CA PRO A 68 15.17 1.52 -35.01
C PRO A 68 16.43 1.20 -34.21
N GLN A 69 16.94 2.18 -33.45
CA GLN A 69 18.08 1.99 -32.56
C GLN A 69 17.73 1.09 -31.35
N LEU A 70 16.52 1.20 -30.85
CA LEU A 70 16.02 0.30 -29.79
C LEU A 70 15.90 -1.14 -30.31
N ASP A 71 15.34 -1.32 -31.53
CA ASP A 71 15.25 -2.64 -32.16
C ASP A 71 16.62 -3.30 -32.34
N THR A 72 17.60 -2.55 -32.82
CA THR A 72 18.96 -3.05 -32.93
C THR A 72 19.54 -3.45 -31.59
N ARG A 73 19.39 -2.63 -30.55
CA ARG A 73 19.89 -2.94 -29.22
C ARG A 73 19.22 -4.19 -28.61
N VAL A 74 17.89 -4.32 -28.77
CA VAL A 74 17.13 -5.48 -28.31
C VAL A 74 17.63 -6.75 -28.98
N ARG A 75 17.80 -6.69 -30.33
CA ARG A 75 18.28 -7.82 -31.12
C ARG A 75 19.67 -8.27 -30.65
N GLU A 76 20.62 -7.34 -30.56
CA GLU A 76 21.98 -7.65 -30.12
C GLU A 76 22.04 -8.15 -28.68
N SER A 77 21.23 -7.59 -27.78
CA SER A 77 21.10 -8.07 -26.40
C SER A 77 20.63 -9.53 -26.33
N LEU A 78 19.63 -9.90 -27.12
CA LEU A 78 19.09 -11.26 -27.17
C LEU A 78 20.06 -12.26 -27.82
N ILE A 79 20.81 -11.84 -28.85
CA ILE A 79 21.88 -12.65 -29.43
C ILE A 79 22.96 -12.93 -28.38
N ASN A 80 23.43 -11.90 -27.68
CA ASN A 80 24.44 -12.06 -26.63
C ASN A 80 23.93 -12.93 -25.47
N LEU A 81 22.67 -12.77 -25.08
CA LEU A 81 22.04 -13.58 -24.04
C LEU A 81 22.02 -15.07 -24.45
N GLU A 82 21.63 -15.39 -25.68
CA GLU A 82 21.62 -16.76 -26.20
C GLU A 82 23.02 -17.37 -26.23
N LEU A 83 24.04 -16.61 -26.69
CA LEU A 83 25.43 -17.08 -26.74
C LEU A 83 25.99 -17.35 -25.34
N LEU A 84 25.80 -16.40 -24.41
CA LEU A 84 26.32 -16.54 -23.04
C LEU A 84 25.60 -17.64 -22.25
N SER A 85 24.28 -17.79 -22.44
CA SER A 85 23.53 -18.86 -21.78
C SER A 85 23.98 -20.24 -22.26
N ARG A 86 24.27 -20.41 -23.54
CA ARG A 86 24.85 -21.66 -24.07
C ARG A 86 26.23 -21.94 -23.47
N ALA A 87 27.12 -20.95 -23.47
CA ALA A 87 28.43 -21.12 -22.88
C ALA A 87 28.36 -21.47 -21.39
N ALA A 88 27.37 -20.98 -20.66
CA ALA A 88 27.11 -21.35 -19.28
C ALA A 88 26.65 -22.81 -19.15
N MET A 89 25.70 -23.24 -20.02
CA MET A 89 25.23 -24.62 -20.04
C MET A 89 26.34 -25.62 -20.43
N ASP A 90 27.19 -25.27 -21.40
CA ASP A 90 28.33 -26.09 -21.81
C ASP A 90 29.34 -26.30 -20.66
N LYS A 91 29.40 -25.32 -19.75
CA LYS A 91 30.21 -25.43 -18.51
C LYS A 91 29.47 -26.14 -17.36
N GLY A 92 28.20 -26.50 -17.54
CA GLY A 92 27.38 -27.14 -16.52
C GLY A 92 26.94 -26.19 -15.40
N LEU A 93 27.03 -24.85 -15.58
CA LEU A 93 26.67 -23.89 -14.54
C LEU A 93 25.16 -23.94 -14.20
N ASP A 94 24.32 -24.31 -15.16
CA ASP A 94 22.88 -24.53 -14.98
C ASP A 94 22.55 -25.64 -13.98
N LYS A 95 23.49 -26.58 -13.75
CA LYS A 95 23.39 -27.71 -12.81
C LYS A 95 23.94 -27.39 -11.42
N GLU A 96 24.58 -26.23 -11.25
CA GLU A 96 25.03 -25.82 -9.92
C GLU A 96 23.83 -25.66 -8.98
N PRO A 97 23.85 -26.27 -7.77
CA PRO A 97 22.67 -26.34 -6.89
C PRO A 97 22.05 -24.98 -6.58
N ARG A 98 22.88 -23.96 -6.37
CA ARG A 98 22.41 -22.61 -6.05
C ARG A 98 21.74 -21.93 -7.25
N LEU A 99 22.34 -22.06 -8.43
CA LEU A 99 21.79 -21.47 -9.65
C LEU A 99 20.51 -22.20 -10.07
N ALA A 100 20.52 -23.53 -10.06
CA ALA A 100 19.35 -24.36 -10.36
C ALA A 100 18.16 -24.00 -9.45
N ALA A 101 18.38 -23.90 -8.12
CA ALA A 101 17.36 -23.48 -7.17
C ALA A 101 16.85 -22.07 -7.45
N THR A 102 17.73 -21.13 -7.81
CA THR A 102 17.36 -19.76 -8.16
C THR A 102 16.46 -19.72 -9.40
N LEU A 103 16.83 -20.47 -10.44
CA LEU A 103 16.04 -20.56 -11.68
C LEU A 103 14.66 -21.20 -11.44
N ASP A 104 14.59 -22.25 -10.63
CA ASP A 104 13.33 -22.90 -10.27
C ASP A 104 12.40 -21.96 -9.48
N ILE A 105 12.92 -21.24 -8.49
CA ILE A 105 12.16 -20.24 -7.74
C ILE A 105 11.63 -19.14 -8.65
N ARG A 106 12.46 -18.60 -9.55
CA ARG A 106 12.04 -17.55 -10.52
C ARG A 106 10.95 -18.05 -11.46
N ARG A 107 11.09 -19.29 -11.96
CA ARG A 107 10.03 -19.92 -12.78
C ARG A 107 8.71 -20.03 -12.01
N LYS A 108 8.76 -20.52 -10.77
CA LYS A 108 7.57 -20.65 -9.92
C LYS A 108 6.94 -19.29 -9.63
N ASP A 109 7.72 -18.26 -9.38
CA ASP A 109 7.24 -16.89 -9.17
C ASP A 109 6.48 -16.38 -10.39
N GLN A 110 7.04 -16.55 -11.61
CA GLN A 110 6.36 -16.14 -12.83
C GLN A 110 5.05 -16.92 -13.09
N LEU A 111 5.05 -18.22 -12.82
CA LEU A 111 3.84 -19.05 -12.95
C LEU A 111 2.77 -18.64 -11.93
N ALA A 112 3.17 -18.37 -10.69
CA ALA A 112 2.25 -17.88 -9.66
C ALA A 112 1.63 -16.53 -10.02
N LYS A 113 2.42 -15.60 -10.54
CA LYS A 113 1.92 -14.30 -11.04
C LYS A 113 0.92 -14.49 -12.17
N ALA A 114 1.27 -15.29 -13.17
CA ALA A 114 0.38 -15.57 -14.30
C ALA A 114 -0.95 -16.20 -13.85
N TYR A 115 -0.91 -17.13 -12.89
CA TYR A 115 -2.11 -17.74 -12.32
C TYR A 115 -3.01 -16.71 -11.62
N LEU A 116 -2.41 -15.83 -10.81
CA LEU A 116 -3.16 -14.79 -10.08
C LEU A 116 -3.77 -13.75 -11.04
N GLU A 117 -3.03 -13.36 -12.08
CA GLU A 117 -3.53 -12.46 -13.13
C GLU A 117 -4.71 -13.08 -13.90
N ASP A 118 -4.59 -14.36 -14.28
CA ASP A 118 -5.66 -15.09 -14.93
C ASP A 118 -6.90 -15.22 -14.04
N TYR A 119 -6.70 -15.55 -12.77
CA TYR A 119 -7.78 -15.62 -11.79
C TYR A 119 -8.52 -14.28 -11.64
N VAL A 120 -7.80 -13.16 -11.52
CA VAL A 120 -8.42 -11.84 -11.41
C VAL A 120 -9.17 -11.46 -12.69
N LYS A 121 -8.65 -11.82 -13.86
CA LYS A 121 -9.34 -11.60 -15.15
C LYS A 121 -10.62 -12.45 -15.26
N ALA A 122 -10.58 -13.68 -14.78
CA ALA A 122 -11.75 -14.59 -14.79
C ALA A 122 -12.81 -14.17 -13.75
N HIS A 123 -12.42 -13.40 -12.72
CA HIS A 123 -13.30 -12.94 -11.65
C HIS A 123 -13.30 -11.40 -11.57
N PRO A 124 -13.80 -10.70 -12.58
CA PRO A 124 -13.81 -9.24 -12.61
C PRO A 124 -14.64 -8.67 -11.46
N VAL A 125 -14.24 -7.54 -10.96
CA VAL A 125 -15.00 -6.79 -9.95
C VAL A 125 -16.22 -6.17 -10.62
N ALA A 126 -17.42 -6.57 -10.19
CA ALA A 126 -18.67 -6.03 -10.70
C ALA A 126 -19.02 -4.68 -10.04
N ASP A 127 -19.74 -3.82 -10.76
CA ASP A 127 -20.21 -2.53 -10.23
C ASP A 127 -21.06 -2.69 -8.97
N ALA A 128 -21.86 -3.77 -8.90
CA ALA A 128 -22.65 -4.07 -7.70
C ALA A 128 -21.77 -4.35 -6.46
N GLU A 129 -20.61 -4.98 -6.63
CA GLU A 129 -19.66 -5.24 -5.53
C GLU A 129 -18.99 -3.93 -5.08
N ILE A 130 -18.68 -3.04 -6.02
CA ILE A 130 -18.12 -1.71 -5.73
C ILE A 130 -19.13 -0.90 -4.92
N GLN A 131 -20.40 -0.87 -5.36
CA GLN A 131 -21.47 -0.19 -4.67
C GLN A 131 -21.69 -0.77 -3.28
N ALA A 132 -21.75 -2.10 -3.13
CA ALA A 132 -21.92 -2.77 -1.84
C ALA A 132 -20.76 -2.48 -0.86
N ALA A 133 -19.53 -2.45 -1.35
CA ALA A 133 -18.36 -2.09 -0.54
C ALA A 133 -18.43 -0.63 -0.05
N TYR A 134 -18.84 0.28 -0.93
CA TYR A 134 -19.04 1.70 -0.60
C TYR A 134 -20.16 1.88 0.43
N ASP A 135 -21.31 1.23 0.24
CA ASP A 135 -22.46 1.31 1.15
C ASP A 135 -22.11 0.74 2.53
N LYS A 136 -21.32 -0.33 2.57
CA LYS A 136 -20.77 -0.90 3.81
C LYS A 136 -19.87 0.12 4.54
N ALA A 137 -18.97 0.78 3.81
CA ALA A 137 -18.12 1.82 4.39
C ALA A 137 -18.95 3.01 4.90
N LYS A 138 -20.00 3.38 4.17
CA LYS A 138 -20.93 4.45 4.57
C LYS A 138 -21.75 4.09 5.81
N ALA A 139 -22.12 2.82 5.97
CA ALA A 139 -22.81 2.33 7.16
C ALA A 139 -21.90 2.22 8.40
N GLN A 140 -20.58 2.21 8.19
CA GLN A 140 -19.57 2.22 9.24
C GLN A 140 -18.71 3.48 9.08
N PRO A 141 -19.23 4.65 9.45
CA PRO A 141 -18.51 5.90 9.27
C PRO A 141 -17.18 5.83 10.04
N PRO A 142 -16.14 6.51 9.52
CA PRO A 142 -14.86 6.56 10.20
C PRO A 142 -15.01 7.13 11.61
N GLU A 143 -14.07 6.82 12.48
CA GLU A 143 -14.03 7.39 13.83
C GLU A 143 -14.03 8.93 13.76
N PRO A 144 -14.68 9.60 14.74
CA PRO A 144 -14.62 11.05 14.84
C PRO A 144 -13.17 11.53 14.97
N GLU A 145 -12.87 12.64 14.32
CA GLU A 145 -11.62 13.38 14.54
C GLU A 145 -11.82 14.48 15.59
N TYR A 146 -10.80 14.66 16.38
CA TYR A 146 -10.76 15.58 17.50
C TYR A 146 -9.69 16.65 17.24
N LEU A 147 -10.05 17.90 17.41
CA LEU A 147 -9.09 19.00 17.51
C LEU A 147 -8.85 19.29 18.97
N ALA A 148 -7.75 18.81 19.50
CA ALA A 148 -7.42 18.92 20.91
C ALA A 148 -6.16 19.76 21.14
N ARG A 149 -6.03 20.25 22.36
CA ARG A 149 -4.81 20.83 22.90
C ARG A 149 -4.45 20.13 24.19
N HIS A 150 -3.15 20.08 24.49
CA HIS A 150 -2.70 19.57 25.76
C HIS A 150 -1.54 20.35 26.36
N ILE A 151 -1.37 20.20 27.66
CA ILE A 151 -0.20 20.64 28.41
C ILE A 151 0.32 19.41 29.13
N LEU A 152 1.56 19.03 28.84
CA LEU A 152 2.25 17.90 29.49
C LEU A 152 3.19 18.43 30.55
N VAL A 153 3.12 17.86 31.74
CA VAL A 153 4.02 18.17 32.87
C VAL A 153 4.45 16.91 33.61
N LYS A 154 5.50 17.01 34.45
CA LYS A 154 6.07 15.83 35.13
C LYS A 154 5.24 15.39 36.32
N THR A 155 4.62 16.33 37.03
CA THR A 155 3.97 16.05 38.31
C THR A 155 2.49 16.37 38.27
N GLU A 156 1.73 15.62 39.05
CA GLU A 156 0.30 15.85 39.25
C GLU A 156 0.03 17.27 39.86
N ALA A 157 0.91 17.71 40.73
CA ALA A 157 0.78 19.02 41.38
C ALA A 157 0.88 20.19 40.38
N GLU A 158 1.80 20.09 39.41
CA GLU A 158 1.91 21.05 38.32
C GLU A 158 0.66 21.09 37.46
N ALA A 159 0.13 19.91 37.09
CA ALA A 159 -1.09 19.79 36.28
C ALA A 159 -2.31 20.36 37.04
N LYS A 160 -2.46 20.08 38.34
CA LYS A 160 -3.52 20.66 39.19
C LYS A 160 -3.42 22.20 39.25
N LYS A 161 -2.21 22.74 39.36
CA LYS A 161 -1.98 24.19 39.34
C LYS A 161 -2.43 24.77 37.99
N ILE A 162 -2.08 24.16 36.86
CA ILE A 162 -2.49 24.61 35.54
C ILE A 162 -4.01 24.62 35.42
N ILE A 163 -4.70 23.56 35.88
CA ILE A 163 -6.18 23.50 35.90
C ILE A 163 -6.74 24.66 36.75
N ALA A 164 -6.17 24.93 37.89
CA ALA A 164 -6.62 26.02 38.75
C ALA A 164 -6.39 27.42 38.09
N ASP A 165 -5.28 27.60 37.40
CA ASP A 165 -5.00 28.84 36.67
C ASP A 165 -5.93 29.05 35.48
N LEU A 166 -6.27 27.96 34.76
CA LEU A 166 -7.31 27.97 33.70
C LEU A 166 -8.68 28.35 34.26
N GLY A 167 -9.03 27.89 35.49
CA GLY A 167 -10.23 28.27 36.19
C GLY A 167 -10.29 29.78 36.52
N LYS A 168 -9.13 30.44 36.63
CA LYS A 168 -8.97 31.91 36.81
C LYS A 168 -8.90 32.66 35.48
N LYS A 169 -9.33 32.04 34.38
CA LYS A 169 -9.35 32.60 33.00
C LYS A 169 -7.95 32.84 32.40
N ALA A 170 -6.91 32.15 32.85
CA ALA A 170 -5.63 32.12 32.13
C ALA A 170 -5.84 31.48 30.75
N LYS A 171 -5.09 31.96 29.75
CA LYS A 171 -5.19 31.40 28.40
C LYS A 171 -4.43 30.06 28.32
N PHE A 172 -5.07 29.07 27.79
CA PHE A 172 -4.52 27.71 27.64
C PHE A 172 -3.23 27.73 26.84
N GLU A 173 -3.22 28.47 25.74
CA GLU A 173 -2.10 28.60 24.82
C GLU A 173 -0.85 29.22 25.51
N ASP A 174 -1.05 30.19 26.37
CA ASP A 174 0.03 30.85 27.10
C ASP A 174 0.64 29.93 28.16
N LEU A 175 -0.21 29.14 28.85
CA LEU A 175 0.25 28.14 29.80
C LEU A 175 0.98 27.01 29.10
N ALA A 176 0.46 26.54 27.94
CA ALA A 176 1.11 25.52 27.13
C ALA A 176 2.52 25.95 26.70
N LYS A 177 2.67 27.15 26.13
CA LYS A 177 3.97 27.71 25.72
C LYS A 177 4.97 27.85 26.87
N LYS A 178 4.50 28.16 28.09
CA LYS A 178 5.34 28.43 29.25
C LYS A 178 5.69 27.15 30.03
N GLN A 179 4.79 26.17 30.11
CA GLN A 179 4.87 25.09 31.08
C GLN A 179 4.82 23.70 30.47
N SER A 180 4.33 23.55 29.21
CA SER A 180 4.26 22.23 28.59
C SER A 180 5.66 21.72 28.28
N GLN A 181 5.86 20.44 28.60
CA GLN A 181 7.10 19.71 28.30
C GLN A 181 6.98 18.90 26.98
N ASP A 182 5.86 19.01 26.29
CA ASP A 182 5.73 18.42 24.97
C ASP A 182 6.41 19.27 23.91
N PRO A 183 7.54 18.80 23.32
CA PRO A 183 8.29 19.61 22.35
C PRO A 183 7.53 19.79 21.03
N GLY A 184 6.57 18.91 20.73
CA GLY A 184 5.81 18.94 19.48
C GLY A 184 4.77 20.03 19.44
N SER A 185 4.03 20.22 20.54
CA SER A 185 2.87 21.11 20.58
C SER A 185 3.03 22.36 21.43
N ALA A 186 3.97 22.36 22.40
CA ALA A 186 4.13 23.49 23.34
C ALA A 186 4.22 24.85 22.65
N LYS A 187 5.05 24.98 21.61
CA LYS A 187 5.26 26.22 20.84
C LYS A 187 4.00 26.69 20.12
N ASN A 188 3.13 25.75 19.75
CA ASN A 188 1.86 25.98 19.07
C ASN A 188 0.67 26.09 20.06
N GLY A 189 0.97 26.43 21.33
CA GLY A 189 -0.06 26.57 22.36
C GLY A 189 -0.74 25.26 22.72
N GLY A 190 -0.02 24.15 22.59
CA GLY A 190 -0.48 22.80 22.92
C GLY A 190 -1.32 22.11 21.85
N SER A 191 -1.52 22.70 20.65
CA SER A 191 -2.34 22.12 19.57
C SER A 191 -1.78 20.81 19.05
N LEU A 192 -2.68 19.82 18.87
CA LEU A 192 -2.37 18.48 18.37
C LEU A 192 -2.93 18.24 16.97
N ASP A 193 -3.47 19.27 16.32
CA ASP A 193 -4.18 19.21 15.05
C ASP A 193 -5.35 18.20 15.06
N TRP A 194 -6.00 18.00 13.91
CA TRP A 194 -7.07 17.04 13.75
C TRP A 194 -6.50 15.61 13.77
N SER A 195 -6.95 14.80 14.72
CA SER A 195 -6.50 13.42 14.87
C SER A 195 -7.64 12.53 15.38
N ASP A 196 -7.61 11.26 15.01
CA ASP A 196 -8.49 10.26 15.60
C ASP A 196 -7.98 9.78 16.97
N ARG A 197 -8.77 8.95 17.65
CA ARG A 197 -8.42 8.39 18.96
C ARG A 197 -7.19 7.49 18.93
N GLY A 198 -6.91 6.84 17.79
CA GLY A 198 -5.80 5.92 17.61
C GLY A 198 -4.42 6.59 17.60
N ALA A 199 -4.38 7.91 17.37
CA ALA A 199 -3.15 8.69 17.43
C ALA A 199 -2.57 8.85 18.85
N PHE A 200 -3.35 8.52 19.89
CA PHE A 200 -3.00 8.79 21.29
C PHE A 200 -3.03 7.50 22.14
N VAL A 201 -2.29 7.53 23.24
CA VAL A 201 -2.39 6.46 24.24
C VAL A 201 -3.80 6.43 24.87
N LYS A 202 -4.23 5.25 25.30
CA LYS A 202 -5.61 4.99 25.71
C LYS A 202 -6.14 5.99 26.76
N GLU A 203 -5.36 6.27 27.78
CA GLU A 203 -5.75 7.15 28.89
C GLU A 203 -6.00 8.58 28.40
N PHE A 204 -5.18 9.04 27.46
CA PHE A 204 -5.32 10.36 26.83
C PHE A 204 -6.58 10.39 25.94
N SER A 205 -6.71 9.41 25.05
CA SER A 205 -7.82 9.35 24.10
C SER A 205 -9.18 9.18 24.77
N ASP A 206 -9.27 8.42 25.84
CA ASP A 206 -10.51 8.25 26.62
C ASP A 206 -10.89 9.55 27.33
N ALA A 207 -9.92 10.25 27.93
CA ALA A 207 -10.18 11.54 28.55
C ALA A 207 -10.61 12.59 27.52
N MET A 208 -9.92 12.67 26.37
CA MET A 208 -10.25 13.58 25.27
C MET A 208 -11.65 13.36 24.73
N ALA A 209 -12.01 12.10 24.46
CA ALA A 209 -13.32 11.74 23.90
C ALA A 209 -14.48 11.96 24.88
N GLY A 210 -14.20 12.02 26.17
CA GLY A 210 -15.19 12.34 27.22
C GLY A 210 -15.49 13.84 27.36
N LEU A 211 -14.69 14.71 26.72
CA LEU A 211 -14.87 16.16 26.79
C LEU A 211 -15.93 16.65 25.76
N LYS A 212 -16.62 17.72 26.14
CA LYS A 212 -17.42 18.49 25.19
C LYS A 212 -16.55 19.58 24.54
N LYS A 213 -16.97 20.04 23.38
CA LYS A 213 -16.33 21.16 22.67
C LYS A 213 -16.10 22.35 23.61
N GLY A 214 -14.87 22.84 23.69
CA GLY A 214 -14.41 23.91 24.56
C GLY A 214 -14.11 23.48 26.01
N GLU A 215 -14.36 22.23 26.39
CA GLU A 215 -14.14 21.73 27.75
C GLU A 215 -12.68 21.33 27.96
N THR A 216 -12.20 21.55 29.19
CA THR A 216 -10.87 21.13 29.66
C THR A 216 -11.04 20.08 30.75
N THR A 217 -10.13 19.11 30.84
CA THR A 217 -10.09 18.10 31.90
C THR A 217 -10.07 18.76 33.27
N LYS A 218 -10.95 18.30 34.17
CA LYS A 218 -11.05 18.81 35.57
C LYS A 218 -10.03 18.18 36.50
N THR A 219 -9.44 17.07 36.06
CA THR A 219 -8.39 16.36 36.78
C THR A 219 -7.24 16.05 35.84
N PRO A 220 -5.99 15.97 36.33
CA PRO A 220 -4.86 15.55 35.53
C PRO A 220 -5.04 14.15 34.96
N VAL A 221 -4.70 13.96 33.67
CA VAL A 221 -4.71 12.66 32.99
C VAL A 221 -3.30 12.08 33.05
N LYS A 222 -3.11 10.98 33.75
CA LYS A 222 -1.82 10.30 33.86
C LYS A 222 -1.58 9.37 32.69
N THR A 223 -0.42 9.48 32.06
CA THR A 223 0.07 8.54 31.02
C THR A 223 1.52 8.13 31.33
N GLN A 224 2.11 7.30 30.50
CA GLN A 224 3.54 6.97 30.59
C GLN A 224 4.47 8.18 30.38
N PHE A 225 3.99 9.25 29.77
CA PHE A 225 4.77 10.47 29.48
C PHE A 225 4.74 11.50 30.60
N GLY A 226 3.77 11.40 31.51
CA GLY A 226 3.55 12.34 32.59
C GLY A 226 2.07 12.63 32.84
N TYR A 227 1.77 13.86 33.22
CA TYR A 227 0.43 14.33 33.51
C TYR A 227 -0.02 15.36 32.48
N HIS A 228 -1.18 15.11 31.90
CA HIS A 228 -1.75 15.96 30.86
C HIS A 228 -2.94 16.75 31.37
N VAL A 229 -3.03 17.99 30.93
CA VAL A 229 -4.25 18.79 30.96
C VAL A 229 -4.71 18.92 29.51
N ILE A 230 -5.91 18.46 29.20
CA ILE A 230 -6.41 18.33 27.83
C ILE A 230 -7.62 19.26 27.66
N ARG A 231 -7.66 20.00 26.54
CA ARG A 231 -8.82 20.76 26.09
C ARG A 231 -9.27 20.27 24.73
N LEU A 232 -10.56 20.04 24.59
CA LEU A 232 -11.17 19.72 23.30
C LEU A 232 -11.64 21.01 22.63
N ASP A 233 -11.00 21.41 21.55
CA ASP A 233 -11.37 22.61 20.81
C ASP A 233 -12.56 22.34 19.87
N ASP A 234 -12.55 21.20 19.17
CA ASP A 234 -13.63 20.81 18.27
C ASP A 234 -13.65 19.29 17.99
N THR A 235 -14.75 18.81 17.43
CA THR A 235 -14.88 17.45 16.88
C THR A 235 -15.51 17.53 15.51
N ARG A 236 -15.10 16.66 14.61
CA ARG A 236 -15.75 16.50 13.31
C ARG A 236 -15.91 15.03 12.96
N GLN A 237 -16.99 14.74 12.25
CA GLN A 237 -17.18 13.44 11.65
C GLN A 237 -16.61 13.49 10.23
N PRO A 238 -15.53 12.76 9.92
CA PRO A 238 -15.04 12.67 8.55
C PRO A 238 -16.16 12.15 7.65
N GLN A 239 -16.34 12.81 6.52
CA GLN A 239 -17.30 12.36 5.52
C GLN A 239 -16.60 11.43 4.54
N LEU A 240 -17.23 10.31 4.22
CA LEU A 240 -16.75 9.44 3.17
C LEU A 240 -16.82 10.22 1.83
N PRO A 241 -15.71 10.29 1.07
CA PRO A 241 -15.74 10.93 -0.24
C PRO A 241 -16.76 10.25 -1.17
N PRO A 242 -17.29 10.96 -2.18
CA PRO A 242 -18.24 10.37 -3.13
C PRO A 242 -17.64 9.15 -3.83
N LEU A 243 -18.50 8.19 -4.22
CA LEU A 243 -18.08 6.91 -4.81
C LEU A 243 -17.07 7.07 -5.95
N ASP A 244 -17.30 8.03 -6.83
CA ASP A 244 -16.41 8.26 -7.99
C ASP A 244 -14.99 8.61 -7.58
N ALA A 245 -14.81 9.33 -6.47
CA ALA A 245 -13.49 9.70 -5.96
C ALA A 245 -12.72 8.50 -5.34
N VAL A 246 -13.43 7.51 -4.82
CA VAL A 246 -12.83 6.34 -4.14
C VAL A 246 -12.98 5.03 -4.92
N ARG A 247 -13.67 5.07 -6.07
CA ARG A 247 -13.95 3.90 -6.89
C ARG A 247 -12.70 3.09 -7.21
N GLY A 248 -11.63 3.76 -7.64
CA GLY A 248 -10.36 3.11 -7.98
C GLY A 248 -9.74 2.36 -6.82
N GLU A 249 -9.81 2.92 -5.61
CA GLU A 249 -9.28 2.28 -4.41
C GLU A 249 -10.14 1.07 -3.99
N ILE A 250 -11.47 1.20 -4.09
CA ILE A 250 -12.39 0.08 -3.83
C ILE A 250 -12.12 -1.07 -4.80
N VAL A 251 -11.98 -0.79 -6.10
CA VAL A 251 -11.64 -1.82 -7.11
C VAL A 251 -10.33 -2.51 -6.76
N LYS A 252 -9.30 -1.76 -6.44
CA LYS A 252 -8.00 -2.31 -6.04
C LYS A 252 -8.11 -3.20 -4.80
N GLN A 253 -8.87 -2.78 -3.80
CA GLN A 253 -9.10 -3.58 -2.58
C GLN A 253 -9.84 -4.88 -2.88
N LEU A 254 -10.87 -4.85 -3.74
CA LEU A 254 -11.61 -6.04 -4.15
C LEU A 254 -10.74 -6.98 -5.00
N GLN A 255 -9.89 -6.46 -5.89
CA GLN A 255 -8.92 -7.26 -6.62
C GLN A 255 -7.92 -7.95 -5.69
N GLN A 256 -7.41 -7.25 -4.68
CA GLN A 256 -6.56 -7.86 -3.65
C GLN A 256 -7.29 -8.95 -2.86
N GLN A 257 -8.60 -8.79 -2.65
CA GLN A 257 -9.42 -9.84 -2.05
C GLN A 257 -9.50 -11.06 -2.97
N ARG A 258 -9.70 -10.91 -4.30
CA ARG A 258 -9.65 -12.01 -5.28
C ARG A 258 -8.33 -12.77 -5.22
N VAL A 259 -7.22 -12.05 -5.12
CA VAL A 259 -5.88 -12.67 -4.96
C VAL A 259 -5.82 -13.52 -3.69
N ARG A 260 -6.30 -13.00 -2.55
CA ARG A 260 -6.34 -13.78 -1.30
C ARG A 260 -7.24 -15.01 -1.40
N GLU A 261 -8.38 -14.91 -2.07
CA GLU A 261 -9.31 -16.00 -2.32
C GLU A 261 -8.64 -17.09 -3.17
N ALA A 262 -7.97 -16.72 -4.27
CA ALA A 262 -7.22 -17.64 -5.12
C ALA A 262 -6.16 -18.41 -4.33
N ILE A 263 -5.35 -17.72 -3.54
CA ILE A 263 -4.31 -18.32 -2.70
C ILE A 263 -4.95 -19.28 -1.66
N SER A 264 -6.03 -18.85 -1.02
CA SER A 264 -6.74 -19.66 -0.02
C SER A 264 -7.31 -20.93 -0.62
N ALA A 265 -7.91 -20.85 -1.81
CA ALA A 265 -8.45 -22.00 -2.52
C ALA A 265 -7.36 -23.04 -2.87
N VAL A 266 -6.22 -22.57 -3.39
CA VAL A 266 -5.08 -23.46 -3.69
C VAL A 266 -4.51 -24.09 -2.43
N ARG A 267 -4.38 -23.31 -1.35
CA ARG A 267 -3.90 -23.82 -0.06
C ARG A 267 -4.83 -24.84 0.57
N GLY A 268 -6.14 -24.61 0.45
CA GLY A 268 -7.14 -25.51 1.03
C GLY A 268 -7.16 -26.93 0.40
N SER A 269 -6.69 -27.05 -0.84
CA SER A 269 -6.55 -28.35 -1.52
C SER A 269 -5.17 -29.00 -1.32
N ALA A 270 -4.22 -28.31 -0.68
CA ALA A 270 -2.85 -28.80 -0.53
C ALA A 270 -2.63 -29.55 0.79
N LYS A 271 -1.92 -30.67 0.74
CA LYS A 271 -1.37 -31.31 1.93
C LYS A 271 -0.04 -30.64 2.27
N ILE A 272 -0.01 -29.96 3.42
CA ILE A 272 1.18 -29.24 3.90
C ILE A 272 1.61 -29.97 5.20
N GLU A 273 2.81 -30.48 5.20
CA GLU A 273 3.43 -31.19 6.35
C GLU A 273 4.47 -30.28 7.00
#